data_ad1cd37a40eb4726d864d99525ca5991
#
_entry.id   ad1cd37a40eb4726d864d99525ca5991
#
_cell.length_a   1.000
_cell.length_b   1.000
_cell.length_c   1.000
_cell.angle_alpha   90.00
_cell.angle_beta   90.00
_cell.angle_gamma   90.00
#
_symmetry.space_group_name_H-M   'P 1'
#
loop_
_entity.id
_entity.type
_entity.pdbx_description
1 polymer ?
#
loop_
_entity_poly.entity_id
_entity_poly.type
_entity_poly.pdbx_seq_one_letter_code
_entity_poly.pdbx_strand_id
1 'polypeptide(L)'
;MGVAAEGRGRCARGLAVGLYVGRFQPFHAGHLKAIGHMLERMDELIIAVGSAQYSHTSRDPFTAGERIAMIRLALDEAKFDRSKYMIIPIPDVGVHAIWVSHLLSYVPKFDVCFTNEPLTSRLFKEAGLKVEAIPFFDRGVYSAREIRRRILKGEDWRALLPPSVANFIESIGGIQRIRDISRSDELV
;
A
#
# COMPACT_ATOMS: atom_id res chain seq x y z
N MET A 1 34.71 -45.63 3.39
CA MET A 1 34.40 -44.55 4.36
C MET A 1 33.45 -43.57 3.69
N GLY A 2 32.16 -43.70 4.00
CA GLY A 2 31.13 -42.88 3.42
C GLY A 2 30.96 -41.59 4.21
N VAL A 3 30.82 -40.46 3.53
CA VAL A 3 30.43 -39.21 4.11
C VAL A 3 28.97 -39.02 3.75
N ALA A 4 28.09 -39.20 4.75
CA ALA A 4 26.69 -38.95 4.63
C ALA A 4 26.48 -37.43 4.57
N ALA A 5 25.94 -36.92 3.46
CA ALA A 5 25.42 -35.57 3.36
C ALA A 5 24.08 -35.50 4.13
N GLU A 6 24.09 -34.88 5.28
CA GLU A 6 22.88 -34.53 6.02
C GLU A 6 22.07 -33.50 5.21
N GLY A 7 21.12 -34.00 4.46
CA GLY A 7 20.03 -33.21 3.94
C GLY A 7 19.13 -32.74 5.09
N ARG A 8 19.31 -31.52 5.57
CA ARG A 8 18.38 -30.90 6.52
C ARG A 8 17.01 -30.78 5.85
N GLY A 9 16.10 -31.67 6.22
CA GLY A 9 14.72 -31.63 5.80
C GLY A 9 14.12 -30.29 6.13
N ARG A 10 13.75 -29.51 5.13
CA ARG A 10 12.80 -28.41 5.29
C ARG A 10 11.47 -29.05 5.67
N CYS A 11 11.19 -29.03 6.96
CA CYS A 11 9.82 -29.23 7.45
C CYS A 11 8.95 -28.26 6.65
N ALA A 12 7.85 -28.73 6.05
CA ALA A 12 6.94 -27.91 5.25
C ALA A 12 6.29 -26.83 6.15
N ARG A 13 7.00 -25.74 6.42
CA ARG A 13 6.37 -24.51 6.90
C ARG A 13 5.60 -23.98 5.72
N GLY A 14 4.27 -23.78 5.90
CA GLY A 14 3.48 -23.02 4.93
C GLY A 14 4.14 -21.67 4.66
N LEU A 15 3.86 -21.10 3.49
CA LEU A 15 4.35 -19.78 3.10
C LEU A 15 3.94 -18.75 4.16
N ALA A 16 4.88 -17.89 4.57
CA ALA A 16 4.58 -16.77 5.45
C ALA A 16 4.00 -15.62 4.64
N VAL A 17 2.72 -15.30 4.87
CA VAL A 17 1.97 -14.29 4.11
C VAL A 17 1.72 -13.05 4.96
N GLY A 18 2.15 -11.89 4.47
CA GLY A 18 1.88 -10.59 5.08
C GLY A 18 0.68 -9.89 4.45
N LEU A 19 -0.02 -9.05 5.22
CA LEU A 19 -1.03 -8.12 4.71
C LEU A 19 -0.55 -6.68 4.95
N TYR A 20 -0.58 -5.85 3.90
CA TYR A 20 -0.33 -4.41 3.99
C TYR A 20 -1.53 -3.63 3.47
N VAL A 21 -2.16 -2.86 4.35
CA VAL A 21 -3.34 -2.05 4.01
C VAL A 21 -2.96 -0.59 3.83
N GLY A 22 -3.37 0.02 2.72
CA GLY A 22 -3.14 1.43 2.46
C GLY A 22 -4.10 2.00 1.42
N ARG A 23 -4.27 3.33 1.40
CA ARG A 23 -5.05 4.01 0.35
C ARG A 23 -4.23 4.33 -0.89
N PHE A 24 -2.92 4.56 -0.73
CA PHE A 24 -2.00 4.84 -1.84
C PHE A 24 -2.45 6.01 -2.74
N GLN A 25 -2.71 7.18 -2.16
CA GLN A 25 -3.28 8.36 -2.81
C GLN A 25 -2.33 9.59 -2.89
N PRO A 26 -1.20 9.52 -3.64
CA PRO A 26 -0.68 8.43 -4.46
C PRO A 26 0.23 7.44 -3.71
N PHE A 27 0.63 6.36 -4.42
CA PHE A 27 1.75 5.52 -3.99
C PHE A 27 3.05 6.35 -4.00
N HIS A 28 3.92 6.17 -2.99
CA HIS A 28 5.14 6.99 -2.83
C HIS A 28 6.34 6.16 -2.35
N ALA A 29 7.53 6.77 -2.33
CA ALA A 29 8.77 6.11 -1.97
C ALA A 29 8.74 5.47 -0.56
N GLY A 30 8.02 6.07 0.40
CA GLY A 30 7.81 5.47 1.71
C GLY A 30 7.04 4.15 1.68
N HIS A 31 6.03 4.02 0.80
CA HIS A 31 5.31 2.77 0.60
C HIS A 31 6.22 1.71 -0.04
N LEU A 32 7.04 2.11 -1.02
CA LEU A 32 7.98 1.21 -1.69
C LEU A 32 9.00 0.62 -0.71
N LYS A 33 9.60 1.47 0.14
CA LYS A 33 10.52 1.05 1.21
C LYS A 33 9.85 0.10 2.20
N ALA A 34 8.60 0.39 2.59
CA ALA A 34 7.82 -0.47 3.49
C ALA A 34 7.57 -1.86 2.88
N ILE A 35 7.18 -1.92 1.60
CA ILE A 35 6.99 -3.19 0.89
C ILE A 35 8.29 -3.99 0.82
N GLY A 36 9.42 -3.35 0.51
CA GLY A 36 10.72 -4.00 0.52
C GLY A 36 11.02 -4.66 1.87
N HIS A 37 10.88 -3.91 2.96
CA HIS A 37 11.07 -4.43 4.31
C HIS A 37 10.15 -5.61 4.67
N MET A 38 8.89 -5.58 4.21
CA MET A 38 7.95 -6.69 4.45
C MET A 38 8.35 -7.94 3.66
N LEU A 39 8.74 -7.79 2.39
CA LEU A 39 9.14 -8.91 1.53
C LEU A 39 10.51 -9.53 1.89
N GLU A 40 11.34 -8.86 2.69
CA GLU A 40 12.52 -9.46 3.33
C GLU A 40 12.13 -10.49 4.41
N ARG A 41 10.92 -10.40 4.97
CA ARG A 41 10.44 -11.18 6.11
C ARG A 41 9.31 -12.14 5.78
N MET A 42 8.59 -11.89 4.68
CA MET A 42 7.45 -12.66 4.20
C MET A 42 7.76 -13.31 2.86
N ASP A 43 7.22 -14.49 2.64
CA ASP A 43 7.31 -15.18 1.36
C ASP A 43 6.40 -14.52 0.32
N GLU A 44 5.22 -14.06 0.76
CA GLU A 44 4.23 -13.34 -0.05
C GLU A 44 3.65 -12.14 0.70
N LEU A 45 3.19 -11.13 -0.04
CA LEU A 45 2.56 -9.93 0.48
C LEU A 45 1.24 -9.63 -0.23
N ILE A 46 0.16 -9.50 0.55
CA ILE A 46 -1.11 -8.98 0.07
C ILE A 46 -1.10 -7.47 0.26
N ILE A 47 -1.19 -6.72 -0.82
CA ILE A 47 -1.29 -5.26 -0.82
C ILE A 47 -2.76 -4.89 -1.01
N ALA A 48 -3.44 -4.54 0.08
CA ALA A 48 -4.85 -4.18 0.08
C ALA A 48 -5.02 -2.68 -0.18
N VAL A 49 -5.60 -2.35 -1.33
CA VAL A 49 -5.90 -0.97 -1.72
C VAL A 49 -7.26 -0.57 -1.16
N GLY A 50 -7.25 0.02 0.04
CA GLY A 50 -8.46 0.44 0.74
C GLY A 50 -9.18 1.61 0.09
N SER A 51 -10.43 1.85 0.52
CA SER A 51 -11.30 2.91 -0.04
C SER A 51 -11.40 2.84 -1.56
N ALA A 52 -11.56 1.61 -2.11
CA ALA A 52 -11.45 1.36 -3.54
C ALA A 52 -12.54 2.06 -4.37
N GLN A 53 -13.72 2.30 -3.79
CA GLN A 53 -14.84 2.97 -4.44
C GLN A 53 -14.66 4.49 -4.56
N TYR A 54 -13.76 5.08 -3.77
CA TYR A 54 -13.59 6.54 -3.77
C TYR A 54 -12.52 6.99 -4.74
N SER A 55 -12.84 8.07 -5.46
CA SER A 55 -11.94 8.79 -6.35
C SER A 55 -12.46 10.21 -6.59
N HIS A 56 -11.64 11.06 -7.23
CA HIS A 56 -12.00 12.42 -7.63
C HIS A 56 -12.44 13.31 -6.44
N THR A 57 -11.81 13.10 -5.28
CA THR A 57 -11.95 13.98 -4.11
C THR A 57 -10.58 14.50 -3.69
N SER A 58 -10.50 15.58 -2.93
CA SER A 58 -9.23 16.14 -2.41
C SER A 58 -8.44 15.12 -1.58
N ARG A 59 -9.14 14.22 -0.90
CA ARG A 59 -8.55 13.15 -0.10
C ARG A 59 -8.13 11.94 -0.96
N ASP A 60 -8.95 11.60 -1.94
CA ASP A 60 -8.81 10.40 -2.77
C ASP A 60 -8.89 10.76 -4.26
N PRO A 61 -7.87 11.43 -4.85
CA PRO A 61 -7.92 11.93 -6.23
C PRO A 61 -7.84 10.83 -7.30
N PHE A 62 -7.30 9.66 -6.96
CA PHE A 62 -7.03 8.59 -7.92
C PHE A 62 -7.98 7.40 -7.75
N THR A 63 -8.42 6.83 -8.86
CA THR A 63 -9.24 5.60 -8.87
C THR A 63 -8.46 4.39 -8.33
N ALA A 64 -9.16 3.30 -7.96
CA ALA A 64 -8.50 2.07 -7.55
C ALA A 64 -7.58 1.51 -8.64
N GLY A 65 -8.03 1.53 -9.91
CA GLY A 65 -7.24 1.08 -11.05
C GLY A 65 -5.95 1.88 -11.24
N GLU A 66 -6.00 3.20 -11.13
CA GLU A 66 -4.83 4.07 -11.21
C GLU A 66 -3.84 3.80 -10.06
N ARG A 67 -4.35 3.59 -8.84
CA ARG A 67 -3.49 3.24 -7.68
C ARG A 67 -2.82 1.88 -7.84
N ILE A 68 -3.54 0.88 -8.35
CA ILE A 68 -2.98 -0.44 -8.69
C ILE A 68 -1.88 -0.29 -9.75
N ALA A 69 -2.11 0.52 -10.79
CA ALA A 69 -1.10 0.79 -11.80
C ALA A 69 0.16 1.45 -11.21
N MET A 70 -0.01 2.45 -10.33
CA MET A 70 1.11 3.10 -9.62
C MET A 70 1.93 2.10 -8.79
N ILE A 71 1.25 1.22 -8.04
CA ILE A 71 1.92 0.20 -7.24
C ILE A 71 2.72 -0.74 -8.14
N ARG A 72 2.11 -1.25 -9.21
CA ARG A 72 2.77 -2.16 -10.15
C ARG A 72 3.98 -1.53 -10.82
N LEU A 73 3.84 -0.31 -11.33
CA LEU A 73 4.94 0.42 -11.97
C LEU A 73 6.11 0.62 -11.01
N ALA A 74 5.85 1.00 -9.77
CA ALA A 74 6.89 1.19 -8.76
C ALA A 74 7.60 -0.12 -8.37
N LEU A 75 6.85 -1.21 -8.22
CA LEU A 75 7.41 -2.51 -7.88
C LEU A 75 8.20 -3.12 -9.05
N ASP A 76 7.73 -2.94 -10.29
CA ASP A 76 8.44 -3.36 -11.49
C ASP A 76 9.75 -2.57 -11.68
N GLU A 77 9.73 -1.24 -11.50
CA GLU A 77 10.92 -0.39 -11.54
C GLU A 77 11.96 -0.82 -10.50
N ALA A 78 11.51 -1.16 -9.29
CA ALA A 78 12.35 -1.67 -8.21
C ALA A 78 12.69 -3.16 -8.35
N LYS A 79 12.26 -3.83 -9.44
CA LYS A 79 12.54 -5.25 -9.77
C LYS A 79 12.06 -6.25 -8.72
N PHE A 80 10.95 -5.96 -8.04
CA PHE A 80 10.30 -6.95 -7.18
C PHE A 80 9.66 -8.06 -8.02
N ASP A 81 9.83 -9.30 -7.54
CA ASP A 81 9.23 -10.49 -8.16
C ASP A 81 7.70 -10.44 -8.05
N ARG A 82 7.01 -10.44 -9.19
CA ARG A 82 5.55 -10.39 -9.27
C ARG A 82 4.85 -11.60 -8.64
N SER A 83 5.53 -12.73 -8.50
CA SER A 83 5.00 -13.91 -7.83
C SER A 83 4.93 -13.75 -6.31
N LYS A 84 5.61 -12.76 -5.74
CA LYS A 84 5.69 -12.52 -4.29
C LYS A 84 4.66 -11.54 -3.75
N TYR A 85 3.80 -11.01 -4.59
CA TYR A 85 2.75 -10.09 -4.11
C TYR A 85 1.48 -10.17 -4.94
N MET A 86 0.38 -9.86 -4.30
CA MET A 86 -0.90 -9.62 -4.97
C MET A 86 -1.47 -8.26 -4.53
N ILE A 87 -2.20 -7.60 -5.43
CA ILE A 87 -2.83 -6.30 -5.17
C ILE A 87 -4.33 -6.47 -5.25
N ILE A 88 -5.04 -6.19 -4.16
CA ILE A 88 -6.48 -6.41 -4.04
C ILE A 88 -7.16 -5.08 -3.69
N PRO A 89 -8.04 -4.54 -4.54
CA PRO A 89 -8.85 -3.38 -4.20
C PRO A 89 -9.97 -3.78 -3.24
N ILE A 90 -10.15 -3.00 -2.16
CA ILE A 90 -11.14 -3.28 -1.12
C ILE A 90 -11.99 -2.01 -0.92
N PRO A 91 -13.30 -2.06 -1.18
CA PRO A 91 -14.19 -0.96 -0.87
C PRO A 91 -14.39 -0.83 0.64
N ASP A 92 -14.61 0.39 1.13
CA ASP A 92 -14.99 0.63 2.51
C ASP A 92 -16.46 0.27 2.74
N VAL A 93 -16.75 -0.27 3.92
CA VAL A 93 -18.12 -0.62 4.34
C VAL A 93 -18.78 0.46 5.18
N GLY A 94 -18.04 1.52 5.55
CA GLY A 94 -18.56 2.66 6.33
C GLY A 94 -18.78 2.38 7.82
N VAL A 95 -18.61 1.15 8.28
CA VAL A 95 -18.79 0.72 9.68
C VAL A 95 -17.54 0.04 10.19
N HIS A 96 -16.84 0.66 11.14
CA HIS A 96 -15.57 0.16 11.65
C HIS A 96 -15.68 -1.21 12.32
N ALA A 97 -16.79 -1.49 13.05
CA ALA A 97 -16.99 -2.74 13.77
C ALA A 97 -16.98 -4.00 12.88
N ILE A 98 -17.36 -3.87 11.62
CA ILE A 98 -17.38 -4.99 10.66
C ILE A 98 -16.27 -4.89 9.62
N TRP A 99 -15.42 -3.85 9.68
CA TRP A 99 -14.44 -3.57 8.64
C TRP A 99 -13.42 -4.71 8.46
N VAL A 100 -12.94 -5.32 9.57
CA VAL A 100 -11.99 -6.45 9.49
C VAL A 100 -12.63 -7.67 8.86
N SER A 101 -13.85 -8.06 9.27
CA SER A 101 -14.56 -9.19 8.66
C SER A 101 -14.87 -8.94 7.19
N HIS A 102 -15.23 -7.71 6.83
CA HIS A 102 -15.38 -7.30 5.44
C HIS A 102 -14.07 -7.46 4.65
N LEU A 103 -12.95 -6.94 5.15
CA LEU A 103 -11.64 -7.11 4.52
C LEU A 103 -11.29 -8.59 4.35
N LEU A 104 -11.51 -9.42 5.37
CA LEU A 104 -11.22 -10.86 5.34
C LEU A 104 -12.03 -11.61 4.28
N SER A 105 -13.17 -11.08 3.82
CA SER A 105 -13.93 -11.67 2.72
C SER A 105 -13.34 -11.41 1.34
N TYR A 106 -12.38 -10.48 1.23
CA TYR A 106 -11.72 -10.11 -0.03
C TYR A 106 -10.32 -10.71 -0.19
N VAL A 107 -9.66 -11.01 0.92
CA VAL A 107 -8.23 -11.40 0.89
C VAL A 107 -8.04 -12.88 1.23
N PRO A 108 -7.03 -13.54 0.65
CA PRO A 108 -6.59 -14.84 1.11
C PRO A 108 -6.14 -14.82 2.57
N LYS A 109 -5.97 -16.00 3.16
CA LYS A 109 -5.38 -16.14 4.50
C LYS A 109 -4.01 -15.49 4.57
N PHE A 110 -3.73 -14.79 5.68
CA PHE A 110 -2.43 -14.19 5.96
C PHE A 110 -2.06 -14.43 7.44
N ASP A 111 -0.78 -14.27 7.77
CA ASP A 111 -0.24 -14.53 9.11
C ASP A 111 -0.11 -13.26 9.94
N VAL A 112 0.15 -12.10 9.30
CA VAL A 112 0.39 -10.83 9.99
C VAL A 112 -0.08 -9.64 9.16
N CYS A 113 -0.72 -8.67 9.82
CA CYS A 113 -1.04 -7.36 9.24
C CYS A 113 0.04 -6.35 9.61
N PHE A 114 0.60 -5.68 8.62
CA PHE A 114 1.57 -4.59 8.81
C PHE A 114 0.86 -3.24 8.73
N THR A 115 0.86 -2.49 9.84
CA THR A 115 0.28 -1.16 9.87
C THR A 115 0.87 -0.29 10.98
N ASN A 116 0.97 1.01 10.73
CA ASN A 116 1.27 2.04 11.74
C ASN A 116 0.05 2.94 11.99
N GLU A 117 -1.09 2.64 11.37
CA GLU A 117 -2.32 3.40 11.58
C GLU A 117 -3.01 2.88 12.84
N PRO A 118 -3.26 3.73 13.88
CA PRO A 118 -3.71 3.29 15.19
C PRO A 118 -5.08 2.59 15.17
N LEU A 119 -6.03 3.11 14.39
CA LEU A 119 -7.37 2.53 14.30
C LEU A 119 -7.32 1.16 13.64
N THR A 120 -6.64 1.03 12.51
CA THR A 120 -6.43 -0.25 11.81
C THR A 120 -5.78 -1.26 12.75
N SER A 121 -4.69 -0.87 13.43
CA SER A 121 -4.01 -1.74 14.39
C SER A 121 -4.96 -2.23 15.49
N ARG A 122 -5.80 -1.32 16.02
CA ARG A 122 -6.80 -1.65 17.04
C ARG A 122 -7.82 -2.67 16.57
N LEU A 123 -8.44 -2.42 15.41
CA LEU A 123 -9.47 -3.28 14.84
C LEU A 123 -8.96 -4.70 14.55
N PHE A 124 -7.74 -4.82 14.00
CA PHE A 124 -7.13 -6.14 13.74
C PHE A 124 -6.84 -6.90 15.05
N LYS A 125 -6.30 -6.21 16.08
CA LYS A 125 -6.05 -6.83 17.39
C LYS A 125 -7.33 -7.27 18.07
N GLU A 126 -8.41 -6.48 18.01
CA GLU A 126 -9.72 -6.85 18.55
C GLU A 126 -10.32 -8.05 17.82
N ALA A 127 -10.00 -8.24 16.53
CA ALA A 127 -10.36 -9.42 15.76
C ALA A 127 -9.44 -10.63 16.02
N GLY A 128 -8.50 -10.55 16.97
CA GLY A 128 -7.58 -11.64 17.32
C GLY A 128 -6.45 -11.87 16.30
N LEU A 129 -6.20 -10.91 15.39
CA LEU A 129 -5.20 -11.04 14.35
C LEU A 129 -3.86 -10.43 14.78
N LYS A 130 -2.77 -11.02 14.30
CA LYS A 130 -1.41 -10.53 14.57
C LYS A 130 -1.17 -9.23 13.80
N VAL A 131 -0.64 -8.22 14.51
CA VAL A 131 -0.30 -6.92 13.94
C VAL A 131 1.16 -6.60 14.27
N GLU A 132 1.90 -6.16 13.26
CA GLU A 132 3.26 -5.65 13.41
C GLU A 132 3.37 -4.23 12.88
N ALA A 133 4.21 -3.43 13.55
CA ALA A 133 4.52 -2.08 13.12
C ALA A 133 5.51 -2.11 11.93
N ILE A 134 5.38 -1.14 11.05
CA ILE A 134 6.32 -0.91 9.95
C ILE A 134 7.38 0.08 10.44
N PRO A 135 8.68 -0.14 10.20
CA PRO A 135 9.69 0.88 10.49
C PRO A 135 9.33 2.22 9.85
N PHE A 136 9.57 3.31 10.56
CA PHE A 136 9.31 4.64 10.03
C PHE A 136 10.37 5.02 9.01
N PHE A 137 9.98 5.08 7.74
CA PHE A 137 10.79 5.61 6.65
C PHE A 137 10.41 7.09 6.44
N ASP A 138 10.99 8.01 7.23
CA ASP A 138 10.83 9.46 7.12
C ASP A 138 9.36 9.93 6.92
N ARG A 139 8.46 9.54 7.83
CA ARG A 139 7.02 9.86 7.75
C ARG A 139 6.71 11.36 7.63
N GLY A 140 7.62 12.22 8.11
CA GLY A 140 7.52 13.67 7.95
C GLY A 140 7.67 14.13 6.51
N VAL A 141 8.39 13.36 5.68
CA VAL A 141 8.69 13.68 4.28
C VAL A 141 7.78 12.89 3.35
N TYR A 142 7.69 11.57 3.53
CA TYR A 142 6.94 10.69 2.64
C TYR A 142 5.49 10.52 3.11
N SER A 143 4.60 11.38 2.65
CA SER A 143 3.17 11.20 2.84
C SER A 143 2.38 11.62 1.60
N ALA A 144 1.30 10.90 1.31
CA ALA A 144 0.41 11.24 0.20
C ALA A 144 -0.20 12.65 0.36
N ARG A 145 -0.45 13.09 1.59
CA ARG A 145 -0.93 14.44 1.89
C ARG A 145 0.10 15.50 1.50
N GLU A 146 1.37 15.30 1.85
CA GLU A 146 2.45 16.22 1.52
C GLU A 146 2.68 16.31 0.00
N ILE A 147 2.62 15.18 -0.69
CA ILE A 147 2.74 15.14 -2.15
C ILE A 147 1.63 15.99 -2.79
N ARG A 148 0.37 15.79 -2.39
CA ARG A 148 -0.75 16.58 -2.92
C ARG A 148 -0.61 18.06 -2.59
N ARG A 149 -0.17 18.40 -1.37
CA ARG A 149 0.13 19.79 -0.98
C ARG A 149 1.18 20.43 -1.92
N ARG A 150 2.27 19.72 -2.20
CA ARG A 150 3.32 20.21 -3.11
C ARG A 150 2.82 20.40 -4.53
N ILE A 151 2.01 19.47 -5.04
CA ILE A 151 1.38 19.61 -6.37
C ILE A 151 0.54 20.90 -6.44
N LEU A 152 -0.26 21.18 -5.41
CA LEU A 152 -1.11 22.38 -5.36
C LEU A 152 -0.28 23.67 -5.29
N LYS A 153 0.84 23.64 -4.56
CA LYS A 153 1.73 24.81 -4.41
C LYS A 153 2.76 24.97 -5.54
N GLY A 154 2.85 24.02 -6.47
CA GLY A 154 3.89 24.02 -7.52
C GLY A 154 5.30 23.73 -6.99
N GLU A 155 5.41 23.12 -5.82
CA GLU A 155 6.69 22.69 -5.21
C GLU A 155 7.13 21.35 -5.81
N ASP A 156 8.41 20.97 -5.59
CA ASP A 156 8.93 19.67 -6.04
C ASP A 156 8.27 18.51 -5.28
N TRP A 157 7.35 17.84 -5.92
CA TRP A 157 6.64 16.66 -5.46
C TRP A 157 7.23 15.35 -6.04
N ARG A 158 7.95 15.46 -7.17
CA ARG A 158 8.49 14.26 -7.88
C ARG A 158 9.54 13.53 -7.04
N ALA A 159 10.37 14.25 -6.30
CA ALA A 159 11.39 13.67 -5.42
C ALA A 159 10.83 12.73 -4.33
N LEU A 160 9.53 12.79 -4.06
CA LEU A 160 8.87 11.93 -3.07
C LEU A 160 8.30 10.62 -3.66
N LEU A 161 8.36 10.46 -4.97
CA LEU A 161 7.77 9.34 -5.70
C LEU A 161 8.84 8.52 -6.42
N PRO A 162 8.58 7.22 -6.66
CA PRO A 162 9.30 6.51 -7.71
C PRO A 162 9.09 7.23 -9.07
N PRO A 163 10.14 7.35 -9.92
CA PRO A 163 10.04 8.03 -11.21
C PRO A 163 8.90 7.52 -12.10
N SER A 164 8.68 6.22 -12.16
CA SER A 164 7.58 5.60 -12.89
C SER A 164 6.20 6.08 -12.44
N VAL A 165 6.01 6.25 -11.14
CA VAL A 165 4.75 6.76 -10.57
C VAL A 165 4.55 8.23 -10.91
N ALA A 166 5.61 9.05 -10.81
CA ALA A 166 5.53 10.46 -11.16
C ALA A 166 5.15 10.65 -12.64
N ASN A 167 5.81 9.92 -13.54
CA ASN A 167 5.50 9.95 -14.98
C ASN A 167 4.07 9.48 -15.26
N PHE A 168 3.60 8.43 -14.56
CA PHE A 168 2.23 7.95 -14.71
C PHE A 168 1.21 9.00 -14.27
N ILE A 169 1.41 9.67 -13.13
CA ILE A 169 0.50 10.73 -12.65
C ILE A 169 0.40 11.86 -13.68
N GLU A 170 1.52 12.25 -14.32
CA GLU A 170 1.51 13.24 -15.40
C GLU A 170 0.75 12.75 -16.62
N SER A 171 1.00 11.52 -17.07
CA SER A 171 0.39 10.95 -18.27
C SER A 171 -1.14 10.85 -18.21
N ILE A 172 -1.71 10.66 -17.01
CA ILE A 172 -3.16 10.59 -16.79
C ILE A 172 -3.79 11.94 -16.46
N GLY A 173 -3.04 13.05 -16.54
CA GLY A 173 -3.54 14.39 -16.17
C GLY A 173 -3.80 14.53 -14.66
N GLY A 174 -3.17 13.70 -13.82
CA GLY A 174 -3.43 13.64 -12.38
C GLY A 174 -3.13 14.94 -11.64
N ILE A 175 -2.16 15.72 -12.11
CA ILE A 175 -1.81 17.03 -11.54
C ILE A 175 -2.95 18.02 -11.73
N GLN A 176 -3.49 18.12 -12.97
CA GLN A 176 -4.59 19.01 -13.26
C GLN A 176 -5.85 18.58 -12.47
N ARG A 177 -6.13 17.29 -12.43
CA ARG A 177 -7.24 16.74 -11.62
C ARG A 177 -7.16 17.16 -10.15
N ILE A 178 -6.00 17.05 -9.50
CA ILE A 178 -5.81 17.47 -8.10
C ILE A 178 -6.11 18.97 -7.94
N ARG A 179 -5.66 19.81 -8.87
CA ARG A 179 -5.90 21.26 -8.84
C ARG A 179 -7.38 21.59 -9.01
N ASP A 180 -8.05 20.93 -9.95
CA ASP A 180 -9.47 21.18 -10.24
C ASP A 180 -10.37 20.77 -9.06
N ILE A 181 -10.10 19.60 -8.47
CA ILE A 181 -10.82 19.12 -7.28
C ILE A 181 -10.63 20.09 -6.10
N SER A 182 -9.40 20.57 -5.87
CA SER A 182 -9.15 21.51 -4.77
C SER A 182 -9.92 22.81 -4.91
N ARG A 183 -10.09 23.32 -6.14
CA ARG A 183 -10.91 24.52 -6.40
C ARG A 183 -12.39 24.28 -6.16
N SER A 184 -12.89 23.09 -6.45
CA SER A 184 -14.30 22.73 -6.22
C SER A 184 -14.62 22.67 -4.73
N ASP A 185 -13.70 22.16 -3.91
CA ASP A 185 -13.86 22.08 -2.45
C ASP A 185 -13.84 23.47 -1.77
N GLU A 186 -13.23 24.49 -2.39
CA GLU A 186 -13.22 25.89 -1.90
C GLU A 186 -14.53 26.66 -2.20
N LEU A 187 -15.38 26.12 -3.09
CA LEU A 187 -16.63 26.74 -3.52
C LEU A 187 -17.86 26.21 -2.77
N VAL A 188 -17.69 25.25 -1.87
CA VAL A 188 -18.72 24.60 -1.04
C VAL A 188 -18.54 24.98 0.42
#